data_6aef81cd1574dbbf9a10b2a0a74e446d
#
_entry.id   6aef81cd1574dbbf9a10b2a0a74e446d
#
_cell.length_a   1.000
_cell.length_b   1.000
_cell.length_c   1.000
_cell.angle_alpha   90.00
_cell.angle_beta   90.00
_cell.angle_gamma   90.00
#
_symmetry.space_group_name_H-M   'P 1'
#
loop_
_entity.id
_entity.type
_entity.pdbx_description
1 polymer ?
#
loop_
_entity_poly.entity_id
_entity_poly.type
_entity_poly.pdbx_seq_one_letter_code
_entity_poly.pdbx_strand_id
1 'polypeptide(L)'
;YPFAPEFYDLCDSLGFYVSNEIFDEWNRGQEWGYSESSYGKMPYTYHLYFDQWGETDLRRMIRRDRNHPCVALYVLGNEIPNQRIQGIEIAQKLKAITREEDPTRPVTAACDFFVGANIYGFMDQFDIAGYNYIDRIHPDSLYAAEHARYPNRILLGTETYHKTRNHVSIRDNASAIGEFVWVGYDYLGEIVWPDYRGWDEGMLDIAGFPKPEYYLRKSYWSDEPVVHIGVRQGPDRDFDWSPRNVADHWNWQGRDQDTLEVYAYSNCDEVELRIGRRSLGRKPVGRDDYYALWNVPFKAGTISATGYRQGKKVAEHRLLTAGKPYAVKVSRIFRYDDVIRVELCVVDKEGIRIPDSEAEITPGNIPSERLLGFDNGNQYDPQGLKYASAERGRCSGGRMVVYLKPDSAA
;
A
#
# COMPACT_ATOMS: atom_id res chain seq x y z
N TYR A 1 0.49 9.29 -12.85
CA TYR A 1 1.60 10.00 -13.52
C TYR A 1 2.80 9.06 -13.68
N PRO A 2 3.55 9.16 -14.80
CA PRO A 2 4.69 8.30 -15.04
C PRO A 2 5.77 8.50 -13.97
N PHE A 3 6.32 7.38 -13.47
CA PHE A 3 7.42 7.43 -12.51
C PHE A 3 8.75 7.87 -13.16
N ALA A 4 9.77 8.10 -12.33
CA ALA A 4 11.14 8.31 -12.79
C ALA A 4 11.66 7.07 -13.54
N PRO A 5 12.57 7.22 -14.52
CA PRO A 5 13.10 6.08 -15.29
C PRO A 5 13.68 4.97 -14.40
N GLU A 6 14.36 5.32 -13.32
CA GLU A 6 14.97 4.41 -12.36
C GLU A 6 13.96 3.47 -11.69
N PHE A 7 12.70 3.90 -11.58
CA PHE A 7 11.62 3.06 -11.07
C PHE A 7 11.37 1.86 -12.00
N TYR A 8 11.34 2.09 -13.30
CA TYR A 8 11.13 1.02 -14.28
C TYR A 8 12.32 0.07 -14.35
N ASP A 9 13.57 0.57 -14.26
CA ASP A 9 14.78 -0.26 -14.16
C ASP A 9 14.72 -1.18 -12.93
N LEU A 10 14.26 -0.66 -11.80
CA LEU A 10 14.07 -1.46 -10.59
C LEU A 10 12.95 -2.49 -10.75
N CYS A 11 11.83 -2.11 -11.35
CA CYS A 11 10.72 -3.04 -11.62
C CYS A 11 11.14 -4.17 -12.55
N ASP A 12 11.91 -3.88 -13.62
CA ASP A 12 12.49 -4.88 -14.51
C ASP A 12 13.39 -5.85 -13.74
N SER A 13 14.27 -5.31 -12.90
CA SER A 13 15.24 -6.11 -12.13
C SER A 13 14.58 -6.99 -11.06
N LEU A 14 13.49 -6.51 -10.46
CA LEU A 14 12.78 -7.19 -9.38
C LEU A 14 11.61 -8.06 -9.85
N GLY A 15 11.26 -8.00 -11.14
CA GLY A 15 10.17 -8.78 -11.73
C GLY A 15 8.77 -8.25 -11.40
N PHE A 16 8.62 -6.94 -11.19
CA PHE A 16 7.31 -6.31 -11.02
C PHE A 16 6.64 -6.07 -12.36
N TYR A 17 5.31 -6.14 -12.39
CA TYR A 17 4.50 -5.60 -13.48
C TYR A 17 4.04 -4.20 -13.15
N VAL A 18 4.10 -3.32 -14.14
CA VAL A 18 3.71 -1.91 -14.04
C VAL A 18 2.50 -1.64 -14.91
N SER A 19 1.46 -1.09 -14.31
CA SER A 19 0.36 -0.44 -14.98
C SER A 19 0.76 1.02 -15.21
N ASN A 20 1.17 1.35 -16.45
CA ASN A 20 1.74 2.66 -16.75
C ASN A 20 0.65 3.68 -17.05
N GLU A 21 0.35 4.53 -16.09
CA GLU A 21 -0.71 5.51 -16.11
C GLU A 21 -0.21 6.91 -16.43
N ILE A 22 -1.00 7.70 -17.17
CA ILE A 22 -0.59 9.05 -17.56
C ILE A 22 -1.54 10.17 -17.09
N PHE A 23 -2.86 9.99 -17.18
CA PHE A 23 -3.80 11.07 -16.95
C PHE A 23 -4.72 10.81 -15.77
N ASP A 24 -4.85 11.80 -14.90
CA ASP A 24 -5.91 11.90 -13.90
C ASP A 24 -7.13 12.66 -14.44
N GLU A 25 -6.92 13.46 -15.48
CA GLU A 25 -7.94 14.27 -16.14
C GLU A 25 -7.67 14.32 -17.63
N TRP A 26 -8.76 14.36 -18.41
CA TRP A 26 -8.68 14.75 -19.81
C TRP A 26 -9.02 16.23 -19.96
N ASN A 27 -9.85 16.62 -20.93
CA ASN A 27 -10.24 18.01 -21.16
C ASN A 27 -11.35 18.52 -20.23
N ARG A 28 -11.70 17.79 -19.19
CA ARG A 28 -12.57 18.19 -18.08
C ARG A 28 -11.87 17.91 -16.77
N GLY A 29 -11.86 18.91 -15.88
CA GLY A 29 -11.30 18.77 -14.55
C GLY A 29 -12.15 17.85 -13.69
N GLN A 30 -11.52 17.23 -12.71
CA GLN A 30 -12.15 16.37 -11.71
C GLN A 30 -13.27 17.10 -10.99
N GLU A 31 -14.45 16.50 -10.99
CA GLU A 31 -15.64 17.02 -10.30
C GLU A 31 -15.82 16.35 -8.93
N TRP A 32 -14.76 15.80 -8.37
CA TRP A 32 -14.85 15.16 -7.07
C TRP A 32 -15.48 16.12 -6.09
N GLY A 33 -16.44 15.62 -5.31
CA GLY A 33 -17.18 16.35 -4.31
C GLY A 33 -16.33 16.81 -3.10
N TYR A 34 -15.12 17.18 -3.35
CA TYR A 34 -14.35 18.03 -2.47
C TYR A 34 -15.11 19.35 -2.40
N SER A 35 -15.87 19.51 -1.34
CA SER A 35 -16.60 20.73 -1.12
C SER A 35 -15.64 21.89 -1.33
N GLU A 36 -16.13 23.00 -1.90
CA GLU A 36 -15.35 24.24 -2.05
C GLU A 36 -14.68 24.68 -0.75
N SER A 37 -15.15 24.16 0.39
CA SER A 37 -14.62 24.38 1.72
C SER A 37 -13.40 23.54 2.09
N SER A 38 -13.16 22.38 1.45
CA SER A 38 -12.12 21.43 1.87
C SER A 38 -10.82 21.56 1.10
N TYR A 39 -10.87 21.81 -0.22
CA TYR A 39 -9.64 21.82 -1.05
C TYR A 39 -9.49 23.06 -1.92
N GLY A 40 -10.53 23.92 -1.99
CA GLY A 40 -10.59 24.97 -3.01
C GLY A 40 -10.72 24.34 -4.40
N LYS A 41 -11.20 25.09 -5.39
CA LYS A 41 -11.07 24.68 -6.79
C LYS A 41 -9.60 24.49 -7.07
N MET A 42 -9.19 23.31 -7.54
CA MET A 42 -7.84 23.13 -8.07
C MET A 42 -7.79 23.82 -9.46
N PRO A 43 -7.41 25.11 -9.54
CA PRO A 43 -7.57 25.88 -10.77
C PRO A 43 -6.48 25.57 -11.81
N TYR A 44 -5.49 24.75 -11.47
CA TYR A 44 -4.28 24.52 -12.26
C TYR A 44 -3.99 23.04 -12.48
N THR A 45 -5.04 22.25 -12.77
CA THR A 45 -4.89 20.83 -13.05
C THR A 45 -4.72 20.55 -14.54
N TYR A 46 -4.39 19.32 -14.90
CA TYR A 46 -3.95 18.96 -16.25
C TYR A 46 -5.00 19.18 -17.35
N HIS A 47 -6.30 19.18 -17.00
CA HIS A 47 -7.38 19.42 -17.98
C HIS A 47 -7.23 20.73 -18.77
N LEU A 48 -6.61 21.76 -18.18
CA LEU A 48 -6.34 23.03 -18.84
C LEU A 48 -5.33 22.91 -20.00
N TYR A 49 -4.52 21.88 -19.97
CA TYR A 49 -3.41 21.64 -20.89
C TYR A 49 -3.63 20.43 -21.79
N PHE A 50 -4.63 19.62 -21.49
CA PHE A 50 -4.86 18.34 -22.17
C PHE A 50 -5.02 18.47 -23.68
N ASP A 51 -5.84 19.41 -24.17
CA ASP A 51 -6.09 19.58 -25.60
C ASP A 51 -4.82 20.00 -26.37
N GLN A 52 -3.90 20.71 -25.69
CA GLN A 52 -2.63 21.15 -26.28
C GLN A 52 -1.53 20.10 -26.16
N TRP A 53 -1.41 19.44 -25.02
CA TRP A 53 -0.24 18.62 -24.67
C TRP A 53 -0.53 17.12 -24.55
N GLY A 54 -1.78 16.71 -24.34
CA GLY A 54 -2.13 15.32 -24.03
C GLY A 54 -1.58 14.31 -25.02
N GLU A 55 -1.70 14.56 -26.33
CA GLU A 55 -1.10 13.67 -27.34
C GLU A 55 0.43 13.63 -27.25
N THR A 56 1.06 14.79 -27.12
CA THR A 56 2.52 14.89 -27.04
C THR A 56 3.06 14.15 -25.81
N ASP A 57 2.41 14.31 -24.67
CA ASP A 57 2.85 13.72 -23.41
C ASP A 57 2.61 12.21 -23.38
N LEU A 58 1.48 11.73 -23.93
CA LEU A 58 1.22 10.30 -24.10
C LEU A 58 2.29 9.65 -25.00
N ARG A 59 2.60 10.24 -26.16
CA ARG A 59 3.64 9.72 -27.06
C ARG A 59 5.01 9.70 -26.39
N ARG A 60 5.36 10.73 -25.63
CA ARG A 60 6.64 10.82 -24.90
C ARG A 60 6.74 9.75 -23.82
N MET A 61 5.69 9.56 -23.02
CA MET A 61 5.66 8.51 -22.02
C MET A 61 5.86 7.14 -22.64
N ILE A 62 5.08 6.80 -23.66
CA ILE A 62 5.18 5.48 -24.31
C ILE A 62 6.57 5.28 -24.92
N ARG A 63 7.11 6.25 -25.65
CA ARG A 63 8.46 6.16 -26.25
C ARG A 63 9.55 5.98 -25.22
N ARG A 64 9.43 6.62 -24.06
CA ARG A 64 10.37 6.47 -22.96
C ARG A 64 10.29 5.07 -22.35
N ASP A 65 9.07 4.54 -22.12
CA ASP A 65 8.85 3.41 -21.22
C ASP A 65 8.59 2.07 -21.95
N ARG A 66 8.22 2.08 -23.23
CA ARG A 66 7.83 0.87 -23.98
C ARG A 66 8.90 -0.23 -24.07
N ASN A 67 10.17 0.09 -23.86
CA ASN A 67 11.25 -0.88 -23.87
C ASN A 67 11.46 -1.58 -22.52
N HIS A 68 10.75 -1.16 -21.47
CA HIS A 68 10.78 -1.82 -20.17
C HIS A 68 9.86 -3.05 -20.17
N PRO A 69 10.40 -4.28 -19.95
CA PRO A 69 9.60 -5.49 -19.85
C PRO A 69 8.55 -5.46 -18.75
N CYS A 70 8.79 -4.71 -17.68
CA CYS A 70 7.86 -4.54 -16.55
C CYS A 70 6.55 -3.86 -16.95
N VAL A 71 6.54 -2.99 -17.97
CA VAL A 71 5.30 -2.30 -18.41
C VAL A 71 4.36 -3.32 -19.02
N ALA A 72 3.31 -3.69 -18.29
CA ALA A 72 2.36 -4.71 -18.70
C ALA A 72 1.18 -4.14 -19.52
N LEU A 73 0.75 -2.93 -19.20
CA LEU A 73 -0.39 -2.26 -19.82
C LEU A 73 -0.29 -0.73 -19.65
N TYR A 74 -1.08 0.00 -20.44
CA TYR A 74 -1.23 1.45 -20.34
C TYR A 74 -2.61 1.82 -19.78
N VAL A 75 -2.64 2.72 -18.79
CA VAL A 75 -3.87 3.34 -18.27
C VAL A 75 -3.99 4.73 -18.83
N LEU A 76 -5.04 4.96 -19.62
CA LEU A 76 -5.22 6.20 -20.37
C LEU A 76 -6.00 7.26 -19.58
N GLY A 77 -6.43 6.96 -18.38
CA GLY A 77 -7.08 7.92 -17.49
C GLY A 77 -7.58 7.26 -16.21
N ASN A 78 -7.37 7.95 -15.08
CA ASN A 78 -7.89 7.57 -13.78
C ASN A 78 -9.11 8.42 -13.43
N GLU A 79 -10.23 7.75 -13.12
CA GLU A 79 -11.45 8.36 -12.60
C GLU A 79 -11.88 9.66 -13.33
N ILE A 80 -11.55 9.74 -14.60
CA ILE A 80 -11.78 10.93 -15.43
C ILE A 80 -13.27 11.29 -15.53
N PRO A 81 -13.65 12.57 -15.51
CA PRO A 81 -15.07 12.98 -15.63
C PRO A 81 -15.73 12.57 -16.94
N ASN A 82 -14.93 12.17 -17.92
CA ASN A 82 -15.36 11.80 -19.27
C ASN A 82 -15.86 10.36 -19.43
N GLN A 83 -16.10 9.60 -18.34
CA GLN A 83 -16.55 8.19 -18.37
C GLN A 83 -17.97 7.99 -18.91
N ARG A 84 -18.32 8.70 -20.00
CA ARG A 84 -19.62 8.71 -20.65
C ARG A 84 -19.44 8.86 -22.18
N ILE A 85 -20.52 9.08 -22.88
CA ILE A 85 -20.54 9.32 -24.33
C ILE A 85 -19.50 10.36 -24.79
N GLN A 86 -19.32 11.43 -24.02
CA GLN A 86 -18.39 12.51 -24.35
C GLN A 86 -16.92 12.09 -24.35
N GLY A 87 -16.58 11.02 -23.65
CA GLY A 87 -15.22 10.52 -23.58
C GLY A 87 -14.87 9.50 -24.66
N ILE A 88 -15.85 8.97 -25.39
CA ILE A 88 -15.61 7.88 -26.35
C ILE A 88 -14.63 8.30 -27.45
N GLU A 89 -14.82 9.46 -28.05
CA GLU A 89 -13.95 9.97 -29.12
C GLU A 89 -12.51 10.17 -28.60
N ILE A 90 -12.39 10.72 -27.40
CA ILE A 90 -11.09 10.93 -26.76
C ILE A 90 -10.42 9.57 -26.47
N ALA A 91 -11.16 8.61 -25.89
CA ALA A 91 -10.65 7.26 -25.62
C ALA A 91 -10.15 6.59 -26.90
N GLN A 92 -10.91 6.64 -27.98
CA GLN A 92 -10.52 6.10 -29.29
C GLN A 92 -9.26 6.77 -29.83
N LYS A 93 -9.18 8.10 -29.76
CA LYS A 93 -7.98 8.85 -30.17
C LYS A 93 -6.76 8.45 -29.36
N LEU A 94 -6.85 8.41 -28.02
CA LEU A 94 -5.73 8.04 -27.16
C LEU A 94 -5.30 6.59 -27.38
N LYS A 95 -6.26 5.66 -27.55
CA LYS A 95 -5.97 4.27 -27.91
C LYS A 95 -5.27 4.15 -29.24
N ALA A 96 -5.69 4.89 -30.26
CA ALA A 96 -5.04 4.91 -31.58
C ALA A 96 -3.60 5.39 -31.46
N ILE A 97 -3.35 6.49 -30.75
CA ILE A 97 -2.00 7.00 -30.50
C ILE A 97 -1.13 5.95 -29.77
N THR A 98 -1.70 5.31 -28.75
CA THR A 98 -0.98 4.25 -28.01
C THR A 98 -0.58 3.10 -28.93
N ARG A 99 -1.50 2.65 -29.81
CA ARG A 99 -1.25 1.58 -30.78
C ARG A 99 -0.23 1.94 -31.86
N GLU A 100 -0.15 3.21 -32.25
CA GLU A 100 0.92 3.69 -33.15
C GLU A 100 2.28 3.62 -32.50
N GLU A 101 2.40 3.96 -31.21
CA GLU A 101 3.67 3.98 -30.48
C GLU A 101 4.09 2.61 -29.92
N ASP A 102 3.09 1.82 -29.47
CA ASP A 102 3.27 0.45 -28.98
C ASP A 102 2.04 -0.42 -29.26
N PRO A 103 2.05 -1.23 -30.32
CA PRO A 103 0.95 -2.14 -30.65
C PRO A 103 0.91 -3.41 -29.76
N THR A 104 1.86 -3.61 -28.87
CA THR A 104 2.07 -4.91 -28.19
C THR A 104 1.32 -5.00 -26.86
N ARG A 105 1.06 -3.89 -26.19
CA ARG A 105 0.47 -3.85 -24.85
C ARG A 105 -0.99 -3.44 -24.87
N PRO A 106 -1.84 -4.03 -24.02
CA PRO A 106 -3.24 -3.63 -23.89
C PRO A 106 -3.38 -2.26 -23.23
N VAL A 107 -4.55 -1.65 -23.45
CA VAL A 107 -4.93 -0.38 -22.84
C VAL A 107 -6.19 -0.53 -21.99
N THR A 108 -6.26 0.26 -20.92
CA THR A 108 -7.40 0.39 -20.03
C THR A 108 -7.64 1.85 -19.64
N ALA A 109 -8.74 2.11 -18.93
CA ALA A 109 -8.94 3.28 -18.08
C ALA A 109 -9.43 2.81 -16.72
N ALA A 110 -9.03 3.50 -15.67
CA ALA A 110 -9.44 3.23 -14.31
C ALA A 110 -10.75 3.96 -14.02
N CYS A 111 -11.86 3.23 -14.04
CA CYS A 111 -13.20 3.81 -13.98
C CYS A 111 -13.84 3.63 -12.61
N ASP A 112 -14.31 4.72 -11.99
CA ASP A 112 -15.11 4.72 -10.77
C ASP A 112 -16.62 4.90 -11.04
N PHE A 113 -16.99 5.53 -12.18
CA PHE A 113 -18.37 5.67 -12.63
C PHE A 113 -18.75 4.58 -13.64
N PHE A 114 -18.40 3.33 -13.37
CA PHE A 114 -18.49 2.21 -14.31
C PHE A 114 -19.91 1.82 -14.70
N VAL A 115 -20.96 2.11 -13.89
CA VAL A 115 -22.35 1.93 -14.32
C VAL A 115 -22.65 2.80 -15.55
N GLY A 116 -22.28 4.07 -15.50
CA GLY A 116 -22.43 4.96 -16.65
C GLY A 116 -21.48 4.59 -17.80
N ALA A 117 -20.23 4.29 -17.49
CA ALA A 117 -19.24 3.85 -18.48
C ALA A 117 -19.72 2.62 -19.27
N ASN A 118 -20.36 1.67 -18.58
CA ASN A 118 -20.96 0.49 -19.20
C ASN A 118 -22.18 0.85 -20.08
N ILE A 119 -23.12 1.64 -19.54
CA ILE A 119 -24.36 1.99 -20.25
C ILE A 119 -24.08 2.78 -21.53
N TYR A 120 -23.12 3.68 -21.49
CA TYR A 120 -22.78 4.54 -22.63
C TYR A 120 -21.75 3.92 -23.57
N GLY A 121 -21.23 2.72 -23.31
CA GLY A 121 -20.25 2.04 -24.13
C GLY A 121 -18.83 2.62 -24.04
N PHE A 122 -18.54 3.43 -23.01
CA PHE A 122 -17.21 3.97 -22.77
C PHE A 122 -16.22 2.86 -22.42
N MET A 123 -16.63 1.92 -21.55
CA MET A 123 -15.81 0.79 -21.16
C MET A 123 -15.39 -0.11 -22.33
N ASP A 124 -16.22 -0.19 -23.39
CA ASP A 124 -15.96 -1.02 -24.57
C ASP A 124 -14.88 -0.43 -25.50
N GLN A 125 -14.39 0.77 -25.22
CA GLN A 125 -13.30 1.37 -25.98
C GLN A 125 -11.93 0.77 -25.63
N PHE A 126 -11.82 0.06 -24.51
CA PHE A 126 -10.57 -0.46 -23.98
C PHE A 126 -10.43 -1.97 -24.20
N ASP A 127 -9.21 -2.47 -24.12
CA ASP A 127 -8.92 -3.91 -24.24
C ASP A 127 -9.21 -4.64 -22.92
N ILE A 128 -9.06 -3.93 -21.81
CA ILE A 128 -9.30 -4.40 -20.45
C ILE A 128 -10.27 -3.41 -19.80
N ALA A 129 -11.27 -3.94 -19.13
CA ALA A 129 -12.21 -3.12 -18.35
C ALA A 129 -11.63 -2.90 -16.93
N GLY A 130 -11.21 -1.67 -16.66
CA GLY A 130 -10.63 -1.26 -15.38
C GLY A 130 -11.70 -0.71 -14.43
N TYR A 131 -11.72 -1.22 -13.21
CA TYR A 131 -12.70 -0.87 -12.18
C TYR A 131 -12.02 -0.34 -10.94
N ASN A 132 -12.36 0.90 -10.55
CA ASN A 132 -12.01 1.45 -9.26
C ASN A 132 -13.14 1.16 -8.27
N TYR A 133 -12.84 0.36 -7.22
CA TYR A 133 -13.78 0.05 -6.14
C TYR A 133 -15.09 -0.62 -6.59
N ILE A 134 -14.99 -1.72 -7.34
CA ILE A 134 -16.15 -2.47 -7.86
C ILE A 134 -17.15 -2.89 -6.78
N ASP A 135 -16.71 -3.05 -5.54
CA ASP A 135 -17.56 -3.40 -4.41
C ASP A 135 -18.54 -2.30 -3.98
N ARG A 136 -18.42 -1.08 -4.52
CA ARG A 136 -19.43 -0.02 -4.35
C ARG A 136 -20.78 -0.37 -4.96
N ILE A 137 -20.81 -1.18 -6.03
CA ILE A 137 -22.05 -1.59 -6.69
C ILE A 137 -22.33 -3.10 -6.61
N HIS A 138 -21.32 -3.90 -6.43
CA HIS A 138 -21.43 -5.35 -6.33
C HIS A 138 -20.77 -5.85 -5.02
N PRO A 139 -21.30 -5.46 -3.83
CA PRO A 139 -20.65 -5.73 -2.56
C PRO A 139 -20.45 -7.23 -2.26
N ASP A 140 -21.34 -8.09 -2.80
CA ASP A 140 -21.33 -9.52 -2.53
C ASP A 140 -20.73 -10.37 -3.66
N SER A 141 -20.80 -9.89 -4.90
CA SER A 141 -20.47 -10.68 -6.09
C SER A 141 -19.28 -10.13 -6.90
N LEU A 142 -18.91 -8.86 -6.65
CA LEU A 142 -17.75 -8.21 -7.27
C LEU A 142 -17.62 -8.51 -8.78
N TYR A 143 -16.48 -9.05 -9.19
CA TYR A 143 -16.18 -9.35 -10.60
C TYR A 143 -17.06 -10.45 -11.20
N ALA A 144 -17.62 -11.37 -10.40
CA ALA A 144 -18.49 -12.41 -10.91
C ALA A 144 -19.78 -11.84 -11.53
N ALA A 145 -20.36 -10.78 -10.93
CA ALA A 145 -21.53 -10.11 -11.49
C ALA A 145 -21.21 -9.40 -12.82
N GLU A 146 -20.07 -8.73 -12.90
CA GLU A 146 -19.64 -8.09 -14.14
C GLU A 146 -19.32 -9.09 -15.24
N HIS A 147 -18.67 -10.20 -14.91
CA HIS A 147 -18.42 -11.27 -15.87
C HIS A 147 -19.72 -11.91 -16.38
N ALA A 148 -20.69 -12.14 -15.49
CA ALA A 148 -21.99 -12.66 -15.91
C ALA A 148 -22.71 -11.72 -16.89
N ARG A 149 -22.56 -10.41 -16.71
CA ARG A 149 -23.18 -9.39 -17.57
C ARG A 149 -22.41 -9.16 -18.86
N TYR A 150 -21.07 -9.24 -18.80
CA TYR A 150 -20.15 -8.96 -19.91
C TYR A 150 -19.13 -10.09 -20.06
N PRO A 151 -19.55 -11.28 -20.54
CA PRO A 151 -18.72 -12.50 -20.47
C PRO A 151 -17.44 -12.46 -21.33
N ASN A 152 -17.37 -11.56 -22.29
CA ASN A 152 -16.20 -11.43 -23.18
C ASN A 152 -15.17 -10.40 -22.69
N ARG A 153 -15.42 -9.68 -21.58
CA ARG A 153 -14.50 -8.70 -21.06
C ARG A 153 -13.43 -9.33 -20.18
N ILE A 154 -12.22 -8.83 -20.33
CA ILE A 154 -11.15 -9.02 -19.36
C ILE A 154 -11.31 -7.94 -18.30
N LEU A 155 -11.34 -8.33 -17.02
CA LEU A 155 -11.60 -7.43 -15.90
C LEU A 155 -10.31 -7.17 -15.10
N LEU A 156 -10.14 -5.95 -14.63
CA LEU A 156 -9.01 -5.55 -13.79
C LEU A 156 -9.50 -4.64 -12.66
N GLY A 157 -9.12 -4.93 -11.42
CA GLY A 157 -9.27 -3.99 -10.33
C GLY A 157 -8.17 -2.93 -10.40
N THR A 158 -8.44 -1.82 -11.05
CA THR A 158 -7.48 -0.72 -11.19
C THR A 158 -7.25 0.01 -9.89
N GLU A 159 -8.28 0.05 -9.01
CA GLU A 159 -8.14 0.37 -7.59
C GLU A 159 -9.08 -0.49 -6.76
N THR A 160 -8.59 -1.04 -5.67
CA THR A 160 -9.38 -1.85 -4.74
C THR A 160 -9.11 -1.47 -3.29
N TYR A 161 -10.11 -1.70 -2.44
CA TYR A 161 -9.94 -1.56 -0.99
C TYR A 161 -9.05 -2.66 -0.40
N HIS A 162 -8.57 -2.45 0.82
CA HIS A 162 -7.79 -3.45 1.58
C HIS A 162 -8.60 -4.71 2.01
N LYS A 163 -9.84 -4.86 1.58
CA LYS A 163 -10.72 -5.95 2.00
C LYS A 163 -10.31 -7.27 1.34
N THR A 164 -10.15 -8.33 2.14
CA THR A 164 -9.77 -9.69 1.66
C THR A 164 -10.71 -10.21 0.59
N ARG A 165 -12.01 -9.87 0.65
CA ARG A 165 -13.01 -10.29 -0.35
C ARG A 165 -12.67 -9.84 -1.77
N ASN A 166 -11.99 -8.70 -1.95
CA ASN A 166 -11.58 -8.22 -3.28
C ASN A 166 -10.56 -9.19 -3.88
N HIS A 167 -9.53 -9.56 -3.11
CA HIS A 167 -8.57 -10.57 -3.52
C HIS A 167 -9.22 -11.92 -3.83
N VAL A 168 -10.11 -12.40 -2.94
CA VAL A 168 -10.82 -13.68 -3.12
C VAL A 168 -11.65 -13.67 -4.41
N SER A 169 -12.36 -12.58 -4.69
CA SER A 169 -13.15 -12.44 -5.92
C SER A 169 -12.31 -12.52 -7.18
N ILE A 170 -11.09 -11.96 -7.17
CA ILE A 170 -10.16 -12.04 -8.31
C ILE A 170 -9.57 -13.44 -8.43
N ARG A 171 -9.10 -14.01 -7.31
CA ARG A 171 -8.55 -15.37 -7.26
C ARG A 171 -9.53 -16.41 -7.84
N ASP A 172 -10.81 -16.26 -7.54
CA ASP A 172 -11.86 -17.26 -7.88
C ASP A 172 -12.60 -16.92 -9.20
N ASN A 173 -12.20 -15.85 -9.92
CA ASN A 173 -12.79 -15.44 -11.19
C ASN A 173 -11.72 -15.33 -12.28
N ALA A 174 -11.69 -16.32 -13.19
CA ALA A 174 -10.71 -16.37 -14.29
C ALA A 174 -10.78 -15.20 -15.29
N SER A 175 -11.87 -14.42 -15.29
CA SER A 175 -12.00 -13.22 -16.13
C SER A 175 -11.37 -11.98 -15.49
N ALA A 176 -11.06 -12.02 -14.20
CA ALA A 176 -10.39 -10.95 -13.47
C ALA A 176 -8.87 -11.26 -13.42
N ILE A 177 -8.08 -10.45 -14.10
CA ILE A 177 -6.63 -10.71 -14.27
C ILE A 177 -5.76 -10.20 -13.13
N GLY A 178 -6.29 -9.40 -12.22
CA GLY A 178 -5.55 -8.86 -11.09
C GLY A 178 -6.24 -7.70 -10.38
N GLU A 179 -5.55 -7.19 -9.36
CA GLU A 179 -5.96 -5.99 -8.63
C GLU A 179 -4.76 -5.11 -8.30
N PHE A 180 -5.01 -3.81 -8.22
CA PHE A 180 -4.13 -2.84 -7.61
C PHE A 180 -4.82 -2.30 -6.37
N VAL A 181 -4.19 -2.49 -5.20
CA VAL A 181 -4.75 -1.97 -3.95
C VAL A 181 -4.38 -0.50 -3.81
N TRP A 182 -5.35 0.31 -3.54
CA TRP A 182 -5.11 1.67 -3.11
C TRP A 182 -5.11 1.72 -1.57
N VAL A 183 -3.95 1.82 -0.91
CA VAL A 183 -2.67 2.06 -1.54
C VAL A 183 -1.54 1.24 -0.89
N GLY A 184 -0.44 1.03 -1.60
CA GLY A 184 0.72 0.26 -1.11
C GLY A 184 1.55 0.99 -0.06
N TYR A 185 1.74 2.30 -0.22
CA TYR A 185 2.51 3.18 0.66
C TYR A 185 1.68 4.34 1.14
N ASP A 186 1.93 4.79 2.37
CA ASP A 186 1.52 6.12 2.79
C ASP A 186 2.18 7.16 1.91
N TYR A 187 1.49 8.26 1.62
CA TYR A 187 2.04 9.30 0.76
C TYR A 187 1.64 10.70 1.21
N LEU A 188 2.42 11.70 0.79
CA LEU A 188 2.15 13.10 1.07
C LEU A 188 1.31 13.71 -0.05
N GLY A 189 0.41 14.61 0.31
CA GLY A 189 -0.46 15.33 -0.62
C GLY A 189 -1.89 14.79 -0.63
N GLU A 190 -2.70 15.31 -1.58
CA GLU A 190 -4.11 14.94 -1.83
C GLU A 190 -5.06 15.13 -0.63
N ILE A 191 -4.71 16.00 0.29
CA ILE A 191 -5.51 16.26 1.50
C ILE A 191 -5.44 17.72 1.95
N VAL A 192 -6.23 18.04 2.97
CA VAL A 192 -6.37 19.41 3.51
C VAL A 192 -5.13 19.81 4.32
N TRP A 193 -4.23 20.50 3.68
CA TRP A 193 -3.12 21.17 4.35
C TRP A 193 -3.63 22.38 5.19
N PRO A 194 -3.15 22.65 6.41
CA PRO A 194 -2.01 22.00 7.08
C PRO A 194 -2.37 20.88 8.07
N ASP A 195 -3.65 20.58 8.28
CA ASP A 195 -4.09 19.66 9.32
C ASP A 195 -3.65 18.22 9.05
N TYR A 196 -3.67 17.85 7.78
CA TYR A 196 -3.16 16.58 7.29
C TYR A 196 -2.08 16.83 6.24
N ARG A 197 -1.10 15.92 6.14
CA ARG A 197 0.01 16.02 5.18
C ARG A 197 -0.06 14.99 4.08
N GLY A 198 -0.79 13.92 4.28
CA GLY A 198 -0.90 12.81 3.38
C GLY A 198 -1.89 11.77 3.84
N TRP A 199 -1.97 10.68 3.12
CA TRP A 199 -2.79 9.53 3.43
C TRP A 199 -1.98 8.46 4.14
N ASP A 200 -2.51 7.91 5.25
CA ASP A 200 -1.89 6.85 6.06
C ASP A 200 -2.56 5.48 5.87
N GLU A 201 -3.19 5.30 4.72
CA GLU A 201 -3.92 4.09 4.35
C GLU A 201 -3.05 3.04 3.64
N GLY A 202 -1.74 3.29 3.53
CA GLY A 202 -0.79 2.38 2.94
C GLY A 202 -0.54 1.11 3.76
N MET A 203 -0.09 0.05 3.10
CA MET A 203 0.42 -1.16 3.76
C MET A 203 1.81 -0.96 4.36
N LEU A 204 2.56 -0.01 3.83
CA LEU A 204 3.82 0.48 4.37
C LEU A 204 3.64 1.95 4.76
N ASP A 205 4.30 2.38 5.82
CA ASP A 205 4.34 3.79 6.16
C ASP A 205 5.27 4.58 5.22
N ILE A 206 5.29 5.91 5.36
CA ILE A 206 6.07 6.78 4.47
C ILE A 206 7.59 6.52 4.55
N ALA A 207 8.08 5.97 5.66
CA ALA A 207 9.48 5.55 5.82
C ALA A 207 9.72 4.12 5.29
N GLY A 208 8.69 3.42 4.82
CA GLY A 208 8.77 2.07 4.28
C GLY A 208 8.75 0.98 5.35
N PHE A 209 8.33 1.25 6.57
CA PHE A 209 8.08 0.20 7.55
C PHE A 209 6.76 -0.51 7.27
N PRO A 210 6.74 -1.85 7.25
CA PRO A 210 5.51 -2.58 7.02
C PRO A 210 4.55 -2.43 8.21
N LYS A 211 3.29 -2.16 7.91
CA LYS A 211 2.18 -2.23 8.85
C LYS A 211 1.66 -3.67 8.93
N PRO A 212 0.88 -4.08 9.95
CA PRO A 212 0.38 -5.45 10.05
C PRO A 212 -0.37 -5.94 8.81
N GLU A 213 -1.11 -5.09 8.12
CA GLU A 213 -1.87 -5.44 6.92
C GLU A 213 -0.97 -5.84 5.72
N TYR A 214 0.29 -5.39 5.68
CA TYR A 214 1.29 -5.91 4.74
C TYR A 214 1.43 -7.43 4.84
N TYR A 215 1.42 -7.98 6.06
CA TYR A 215 1.58 -9.43 6.27
C TYR A 215 0.33 -10.22 5.91
N LEU A 216 -0.87 -9.62 6.04
CA LEU A 216 -2.08 -10.20 5.48
C LEU A 216 -1.96 -10.31 3.95
N ARG A 217 -1.57 -9.23 3.28
CA ARG A 217 -1.33 -9.23 1.83
C ARG A 217 -0.23 -10.19 1.42
N LYS A 218 0.88 -10.25 2.17
CA LYS A 218 1.93 -11.23 1.93
C LYS A 218 1.40 -12.65 1.97
N SER A 219 0.45 -12.97 2.85
CA SER A 219 -0.14 -14.31 2.91
C SER A 219 -1.00 -14.67 1.70
N TYR A 220 -1.47 -13.71 0.90
CA TYR A 220 -2.19 -13.98 -0.36
C TYR A 220 -1.27 -14.46 -1.48
N TRP A 221 -0.08 -13.87 -1.56
CA TRP A 221 0.79 -13.95 -2.74
C TRP A 221 2.04 -14.80 -2.51
N SER A 222 2.36 -15.15 -1.26
CA SER A 222 3.57 -15.90 -0.94
C SER A 222 3.30 -17.39 -0.85
N ASP A 223 4.10 -18.21 -1.54
CA ASP A 223 4.16 -19.66 -1.34
C ASP A 223 4.91 -20.02 -0.05
N GLU A 224 5.80 -19.14 0.41
CA GLU A 224 6.49 -19.28 1.69
C GLU A 224 5.50 -19.19 2.85
N PRO A 225 5.71 -19.98 3.91
CA PRO A 225 4.85 -19.93 5.08
C PRO A 225 4.89 -18.55 5.77
N VAL A 226 3.74 -17.93 5.92
CA VAL A 226 3.57 -16.65 6.61
C VAL A 226 2.79 -16.86 7.89
N VAL A 227 3.30 -16.31 9.01
CA VAL A 227 2.57 -16.12 10.26
C VAL A 227 2.94 -14.75 10.81
N HIS A 228 1.95 -13.90 11.07
CA HIS A 228 2.17 -12.60 11.70
C HIS A 228 1.06 -12.26 12.68
N ILE A 229 1.42 -11.78 13.87
CA ILE A 229 0.47 -11.38 14.91
C ILE A 229 0.15 -9.91 14.75
N GLY A 230 -1.14 -9.59 14.61
CA GLY A 230 -1.69 -8.25 14.74
C GLY A 230 -2.63 -8.18 15.94
N VAL A 231 -2.53 -7.14 16.74
CA VAL A 231 -3.38 -6.95 17.92
C VAL A 231 -4.28 -5.74 17.71
N ARG A 232 -5.61 -5.92 17.86
CA ARG A 232 -6.55 -4.83 17.67
C ARG A 232 -6.25 -3.69 18.64
N GLN A 233 -6.01 -2.52 18.10
CA GLN A 233 -5.70 -1.31 18.85
C GLN A 233 -6.95 -0.50 19.23
N GLY A 234 -7.94 -0.52 18.35
CA GLY A 234 -9.22 0.18 18.51
C GLY A 234 -10.22 -0.26 17.45
N PRO A 235 -11.39 0.39 17.34
CA PRO A 235 -12.29 0.16 16.22
C PRO A 235 -11.57 0.45 14.91
N ASP A 236 -11.96 -0.25 13.82
CA ASP A 236 -11.53 0.14 12.50
C ASP A 236 -12.05 1.56 12.22
N ARG A 237 -11.33 2.32 11.43
CA ARG A 237 -11.81 3.63 10.99
C ARG A 237 -13.08 3.41 10.16
N ASP A 238 -14.04 4.30 10.29
CA ASP A 238 -15.24 4.32 9.45
C ASP A 238 -14.92 4.90 8.07
N PHE A 239 -13.99 4.21 7.38
CA PHE A 239 -13.44 4.64 6.11
C PHE A 239 -13.07 3.42 5.27
N ASP A 240 -13.65 3.28 4.09
CA ASP A 240 -13.54 2.07 3.29
C ASP A 240 -12.11 1.75 2.82
N TRP A 241 -11.26 2.75 2.69
CA TRP A 241 -9.85 2.58 2.31
C TRP A 241 -8.94 2.14 3.45
N SER A 242 -9.38 2.32 4.70
CA SER A 242 -8.53 2.03 5.84
C SER A 242 -8.29 0.53 6.02
N PRO A 243 -7.04 0.11 6.28
CA PRO A 243 -6.75 -1.21 6.79
C PRO A 243 -7.31 -1.38 8.20
N ARG A 244 -7.33 -2.62 8.71
CA ARG A 244 -7.73 -2.88 10.09
C ARG A 244 -6.84 -2.10 11.07
N ASN A 245 -7.46 -1.56 12.12
CA ASN A 245 -6.73 -0.87 13.18
C ASN A 245 -6.06 -1.88 14.15
N VAL A 246 -4.92 -2.41 13.73
CA VAL A 246 -4.13 -3.40 14.47
C VAL A 246 -2.68 -2.95 14.61
N ALA A 247 -2.06 -3.34 15.72
CA ALA A 247 -0.68 -3.04 16.05
C ALA A 247 0.20 -4.31 16.03
N ASP A 248 1.51 -4.14 15.78
CA ASP A 248 2.53 -5.18 15.76
C ASP A 248 3.33 -5.24 17.08
N HIS A 249 2.65 -5.10 18.21
CA HIS A 249 3.28 -5.15 19.52
C HIS A 249 2.41 -5.83 20.59
N TRP A 250 3.02 -6.22 21.70
CA TRP A 250 2.37 -6.78 22.88
C TRP A 250 2.64 -5.89 24.11
N ASN A 251 2.57 -4.55 23.94
CA ASN A 251 2.71 -3.54 24.99
C ASN A 251 1.39 -2.83 25.20
N TRP A 252 0.65 -3.21 26.26
CA TRP A 252 -0.68 -2.65 26.57
C TRP A 252 -0.71 -2.27 28.04
N GLN A 253 0.24 -1.42 28.47
CA GLN A 253 0.33 -0.98 29.85
C GLN A 253 -0.97 -0.33 30.31
N GLY A 254 -1.39 -0.67 31.54
CA GLY A 254 -2.67 -0.18 32.09
C GLY A 254 -3.92 -0.92 31.58
N ARG A 255 -3.76 -1.90 30.69
CA ARG A 255 -4.85 -2.73 30.17
C ARG A 255 -4.76 -4.18 30.66
N ASP A 256 -4.16 -4.41 31.82
CA ASP A 256 -4.06 -5.75 32.41
C ASP A 256 -5.45 -6.36 32.59
N GLN A 257 -5.65 -7.58 32.09
CA GLN A 257 -6.91 -8.33 32.01
C GLN A 257 -7.93 -7.85 30.98
N ASP A 258 -7.68 -6.75 30.25
CA ASP A 258 -8.52 -6.42 29.10
C ASP A 258 -8.47 -7.55 28.08
N THR A 259 -9.59 -7.86 27.51
CA THR A 259 -9.66 -8.83 26.42
C THR A 259 -9.35 -8.13 25.08
N LEU A 260 -8.28 -8.56 24.43
CA LEU A 260 -7.82 -8.04 23.16
C LEU A 260 -8.11 -9.03 22.02
N GLU A 261 -8.54 -8.53 20.88
CA GLU A 261 -8.62 -9.33 19.66
C GLU A 261 -7.21 -9.48 19.08
N VAL A 262 -6.78 -10.72 18.90
CA VAL A 262 -5.48 -11.07 18.34
C VAL A 262 -5.67 -11.82 17.03
N TYR A 263 -5.23 -11.20 15.95
CA TYR A 263 -5.20 -11.78 14.62
C TYR A 263 -3.87 -12.49 14.42
N ALA A 264 -3.89 -13.67 13.83
CA ALA A 264 -2.71 -14.31 13.27
C ALA A 264 -2.90 -14.41 11.75
N TYR A 265 -2.35 -13.47 11.02
CA TYR A 265 -2.34 -13.48 9.55
C TYR A 265 -1.47 -14.64 9.06
N SER A 266 -2.00 -15.45 8.14
CA SER A 266 -1.30 -16.66 7.73
C SER A 266 -1.84 -17.25 6.43
N ASN A 267 -0.95 -17.95 5.70
CA ASN A 267 -1.28 -18.86 4.60
C ASN A 267 -1.02 -20.34 4.98
N CYS A 268 -0.90 -20.63 6.26
CA CYS A 268 -0.80 -22.00 6.77
C CYS A 268 -2.19 -22.66 6.88
N ASP A 269 -2.23 -23.98 7.04
CA ASP A 269 -3.51 -24.71 7.23
C ASP A 269 -4.13 -24.35 8.58
N GLU A 270 -3.28 -24.27 9.63
CA GLU A 270 -3.67 -23.99 11.01
C GLU A 270 -2.63 -23.09 11.69
N VAL A 271 -3.08 -22.31 12.67
CA VAL A 271 -2.22 -21.56 13.58
C VAL A 271 -2.55 -21.90 15.03
N GLU A 272 -1.52 -22.11 15.85
CA GLU A 272 -1.61 -22.21 17.30
C GLU A 272 -1.15 -20.90 17.94
N LEU A 273 -1.99 -20.32 18.80
CA LEU A 273 -1.63 -19.14 19.60
C LEU A 273 -1.23 -19.56 21.03
N ARG A 274 -0.20 -18.93 21.58
CA ARG A 274 0.28 -19.17 22.95
C ARG A 274 0.55 -17.86 23.68
N ILE A 275 0.28 -17.86 25.00
CA ILE A 275 0.78 -16.84 25.93
C ILE A 275 1.79 -17.54 26.85
N GLY A 276 3.05 -17.12 26.79
CA GLY A 276 4.14 -17.82 27.45
C GLY A 276 4.16 -19.29 27.04
N ARG A 277 3.97 -20.19 28.03
CA ARG A 277 3.91 -21.64 27.80
C ARG A 277 2.48 -22.18 27.55
N ARG A 278 1.44 -21.39 27.84
CA ARG A 278 0.04 -21.82 27.74
C ARG A 278 -0.45 -21.71 26.30
N SER A 279 -0.91 -22.83 25.74
CA SER A 279 -1.61 -22.83 24.46
C SER A 279 -3.04 -22.32 24.63
N LEU A 280 -3.48 -21.50 23.69
CA LEU A 280 -4.87 -21.05 23.53
C LEU A 280 -5.60 -21.84 22.44
N GLY A 281 -4.99 -22.95 21.98
CA GLY A 281 -5.52 -23.86 20.99
C GLY A 281 -5.06 -23.54 19.57
N ARG A 282 -5.30 -24.50 18.68
CA ARG A 282 -5.15 -24.35 17.23
C ARG A 282 -6.48 -23.95 16.61
N LYS A 283 -6.38 -23.10 15.61
CA LYS A 283 -7.51 -22.75 14.74
C LYS A 283 -7.11 -22.90 13.28
N PRO A 284 -8.04 -23.38 12.44
CA PRO A 284 -7.83 -23.38 11.01
C PRO A 284 -7.74 -21.93 10.52
N VAL A 285 -6.94 -21.73 9.46
CA VAL A 285 -6.92 -20.49 8.69
C VAL A 285 -7.88 -20.70 7.52
N GLY A 286 -8.95 -19.90 7.47
CA GLY A 286 -9.89 -19.96 6.37
C GLY A 286 -9.24 -19.59 5.05
N ARG A 287 -9.62 -20.32 3.98
CA ARG A 287 -9.13 -20.04 2.61
C ARG A 287 -9.42 -18.60 2.16
N ASP A 288 -10.47 -18.01 2.69
CA ASP A 288 -10.96 -16.70 2.28
C ASP A 288 -10.67 -15.60 3.31
N ASP A 289 -10.21 -15.97 4.51
CA ASP A 289 -9.92 -15.03 5.60
C ASP A 289 -8.44 -14.68 5.68
N TYR A 290 -7.56 -15.66 5.46
CA TYR A 290 -6.12 -15.57 5.64
C TYR A 290 -5.68 -15.15 7.04
N TYR A 291 -6.51 -15.40 8.04
CA TYR A 291 -6.18 -15.23 9.45
C TYR A 291 -6.98 -16.17 10.35
N ALA A 292 -6.48 -16.35 11.55
CA ALA A 292 -7.24 -16.89 12.67
C ALA A 292 -7.31 -15.85 13.79
N LEU A 293 -8.43 -15.79 14.52
CA LEU A 293 -8.74 -14.76 15.52
C LEU A 293 -8.95 -15.38 16.91
N TRP A 294 -8.33 -14.75 17.93
CA TRP A 294 -8.56 -15.07 19.34
C TRP A 294 -8.92 -13.82 20.13
N ASN A 295 -9.78 -14.01 21.14
CA ASN A 295 -10.00 -13.05 22.21
C ASN A 295 -9.10 -13.43 23.38
N VAL A 296 -8.15 -12.57 23.73
CA VAL A 296 -7.03 -12.89 24.64
C VAL A 296 -6.98 -11.88 25.77
N PRO A 297 -7.13 -12.29 27.04
CA PRO A 297 -6.83 -11.40 28.14
C PRO A 297 -5.36 -10.97 28.10
N PHE A 298 -5.13 -9.65 28.13
CA PHE A 298 -3.76 -9.14 28.12
C PHE A 298 -3.03 -9.55 29.39
N LYS A 299 -1.84 -10.05 29.21
CA LYS A 299 -0.86 -10.33 30.27
C LYS A 299 0.53 -10.04 29.71
N ALA A 300 1.28 -9.20 30.42
CA ALA A 300 2.65 -8.91 30.05
C ALA A 300 3.49 -10.20 29.92
N GLY A 301 4.40 -10.22 28.94
CA GLY A 301 5.24 -11.36 28.62
C GLY A 301 5.29 -11.65 27.13
N THR A 302 5.28 -12.92 26.77
CA THR A 302 5.39 -13.37 25.36
C THR A 302 4.05 -13.86 24.84
N ILE A 303 3.65 -13.39 23.66
CA ILE A 303 2.63 -14.00 22.81
C ILE A 303 3.30 -14.56 21.55
N SER A 304 2.94 -15.77 21.15
CA SER A 304 3.50 -16.41 19.95
C SER A 304 2.43 -17.12 19.14
N ALA A 305 2.55 -17.04 17.83
CA ALA A 305 1.73 -17.76 16.85
C ALA A 305 2.62 -18.72 16.06
N THR A 306 2.22 -19.98 15.98
CA THR A 306 2.93 -21.03 15.24
C THR A 306 2.04 -21.55 14.12
N GLY A 307 2.50 -21.46 12.87
CA GLY A 307 1.81 -21.95 11.68
C GLY A 307 2.18 -23.39 11.36
N TYR A 308 1.18 -24.14 10.91
CA TYR A 308 1.32 -25.54 10.54
C TYR A 308 0.80 -25.78 9.12
N ARG A 309 1.57 -26.55 8.32
CA ARG A 309 1.13 -27.12 7.06
C ARG A 309 1.22 -28.65 7.16
N GLN A 310 0.14 -29.36 6.85
CA GLN A 310 0.07 -30.83 6.97
C GLN A 310 0.53 -31.34 8.36
N GLY A 311 0.11 -30.60 9.42
CA GLY A 311 0.46 -30.90 10.80
C GLY A 311 1.88 -30.60 11.23
N LYS A 312 2.77 -30.19 10.33
CA LYS A 312 4.16 -29.81 10.62
C LYS A 312 4.29 -28.30 10.88
N LYS A 313 5.06 -27.93 11.90
CA LYS A 313 5.43 -26.53 12.15
C LYS A 313 6.30 -26.01 10.99
N VAL A 314 5.87 -24.88 10.39
CA VAL A 314 6.54 -24.27 9.22
C VAL A 314 6.88 -22.80 9.43
N ALA A 315 6.20 -22.10 10.32
CA ALA A 315 6.46 -20.68 10.60
C ALA A 315 6.15 -20.34 12.06
N GLU A 316 6.72 -19.25 12.54
CA GLU A 316 6.44 -18.72 13.87
C GLU A 316 6.62 -17.20 13.89
N HIS A 317 5.76 -16.52 14.63
CA HIS A 317 5.91 -15.11 14.97
C HIS A 317 5.73 -14.90 16.47
N ARG A 318 6.53 -13.98 17.05
CA ARG A 318 6.49 -13.68 18.49
C ARG A 318 6.51 -12.19 18.73
N LEU A 319 5.71 -11.76 19.70
CA LEU A 319 5.75 -10.42 20.27
C LEU A 319 6.03 -10.54 21.77
N LEU A 320 6.83 -9.62 22.28
CA LEU A 320 7.19 -9.55 23.69
C LEU A 320 6.78 -8.18 24.23
N THR A 321 6.34 -8.17 25.49
CA THR A 321 6.15 -6.91 26.21
C THR A 321 7.50 -6.33 26.55
N ALA A 322 7.79 -5.13 26.06
CA ALA A 322 9.04 -4.43 26.32
C ALA A 322 9.06 -3.81 27.73
N GLY A 323 10.26 -3.71 28.28
CA GLY A 323 10.53 -2.99 29.51
C GLY A 323 10.68 -1.48 29.30
N LYS A 324 11.55 -0.84 30.11
CA LYS A 324 11.86 0.58 29.97
C LYS A 324 12.87 0.82 28.83
N PRO A 325 12.79 1.97 28.12
CA PRO A 325 13.79 2.34 27.13
C PRO A 325 15.22 2.26 27.71
N TYR A 326 16.13 1.64 26.95
CA TYR A 326 17.51 1.44 27.39
C TYR A 326 18.54 1.88 26.34
N ALA A 327 18.32 1.55 25.07
CA ALA A 327 19.28 1.86 24.01
C ALA A 327 18.60 2.09 22.65
N VAL A 328 19.33 2.70 21.74
CA VAL A 328 19.00 2.73 20.30
C VAL A 328 19.81 1.65 19.62
N LYS A 329 19.16 0.83 18.82
CA LYS A 329 19.76 -0.26 18.06
C LYS A 329 19.56 -0.06 16.57
N VAL A 330 20.60 -0.32 15.78
CA VAL A 330 20.46 -0.50 14.33
C VAL A 330 19.75 -1.82 14.08
N SER A 331 18.58 -1.76 13.46
CA SER A 331 17.79 -2.96 13.13
C SER A 331 18.11 -3.49 11.73
N ARG A 332 18.30 -2.61 10.76
CA ARG A 332 18.67 -2.97 9.38
C ARG A 332 19.53 -1.89 8.74
N ILE A 333 20.30 -2.27 7.72
CA ILE A 333 21.04 -1.36 6.86
C ILE A 333 20.80 -1.81 5.42
N PHE A 334 20.33 -0.87 4.59
CA PHE A 334 20.22 -1.05 3.14
C PHE A 334 21.24 -0.12 2.47
N ARG A 335 21.94 -0.64 1.47
CA ARG A 335 22.95 0.10 0.72
C ARG A 335 22.52 0.16 -0.74
N TYR A 336 22.42 1.37 -1.24
CA TYR A 336 22.19 1.70 -2.63
C TYR A 336 23.38 2.53 -3.14
N ASP A 337 23.48 2.75 -4.43
CA ASP A 337 24.64 3.44 -5.01
C ASP A 337 24.84 4.85 -4.41
N ASP A 338 23.75 5.59 -4.21
CA ASP A 338 23.80 6.99 -3.75
C ASP A 338 23.30 7.19 -2.31
N VAL A 339 22.73 6.16 -1.69
CA VAL A 339 22.07 6.27 -0.38
C VAL A 339 22.31 5.03 0.47
N ILE A 340 22.62 5.25 1.75
CA ILE A 340 22.54 4.22 2.77
C ILE A 340 21.33 4.54 3.65
N ARG A 341 20.38 3.60 3.71
CA ARG A 341 19.22 3.67 4.58
C ARG A 341 19.48 2.83 5.84
N VAL A 342 19.46 3.47 7.01
CA VAL A 342 19.72 2.85 8.32
C VAL A 342 18.43 2.89 9.14
N GLU A 343 17.88 1.73 9.44
CA GLU A 343 16.72 1.61 10.34
C GLU A 343 17.20 1.51 11.79
N LEU A 344 16.65 2.37 12.63
CA LEU A 344 16.91 2.42 14.06
C LEU A 344 15.65 2.03 14.85
N CYS A 345 15.84 1.41 16.00
CA CYS A 345 14.76 1.22 16.96
C CYS A 345 15.23 1.47 18.39
N VAL A 346 14.31 2.05 19.17
CA VAL A 346 14.48 2.18 20.62
C VAL A 346 14.12 0.85 21.25
N VAL A 347 15.01 0.31 22.08
CA VAL A 347 14.86 -1.01 22.70
C VAL A 347 15.06 -0.95 24.20
N ASP A 348 14.51 -1.95 24.91
CA ASP A 348 14.81 -2.22 26.31
C ASP A 348 16.14 -2.96 26.46
N LYS A 349 16.46 -3.39 27.70
CA LYS A 349 17.69 -4.13 28.04
C LYS A 349 17.79 -5.50 27.36
N GLU A 350 16.66 -6.10 27.07
CA GLU A 350 16.54 -7.38 26.39
C GLU A 350 16.56 -7.23 24.86
N GLY A 351 16.60 -6.01 24.34
CA GLY A 351 16.61 -5.70 22.92
C GLY A 351 15.22 -5.70 22.26
N ILE A 352 14.15 -5.63 23.06
CA ILE A 352 12.77 -5.57 22.59
C ILE A 352 12.40 -4.13 22.26
N ARG A 353 11.77 -3.91 21.09
CA ARG A 353 11.33 -2.57 20.64
C ARG A 353 10.30 -1.98 21.60
N ILE A 354 10.47 -0.71 21.92
CA ILE A 354 9.52 0.11 22.69
C ILE A 354 8.55 0.76 21.72
N PRO A 355 7.32 0.25 21.55
CA PRO A 355 6.43 0.68 20.46
C PRO A 355 5.78 2.05 20.68
N ASP A 356 5.86 2.61 21.85
CA ASP A 356 5.32 3.93 22.23
C ASP A 356 6.44 4.98 22.43
N SER A 357 7.69 4.66 22.07
CA SER A 357 8.80 5.59 22.24
C SER A 357 8.83 6.65 21.13
N GLU A 358 8.86 7.90 21.58
CA GLU A 358 9.10 9.10 20.76
C GLU A 358 10.48 9.72 21.06
N ALA A 359 11.45 8.91 21.42
CA ALA A 359 12.78 9.38 21.78
C ALA A 359 13.43 10.18 20.65
N GLU A 360 14.08 11.28 21.01
CA GLU A 360 14.92 12.02 20.10
C GLU A 360 16.29 11.35 19.93
N ILE A 361 16.74 11.22 18.68
CA ILE A 361 18.03 10.61 18.32
C ILE A 361 18.89 11.65 17.63
N THR A 362 20.12 11.77 18.13
CA THR A 362 21.15 12.62 17.54
C THR A 362 22.11 11.75 16.72
N PRO A 363 22.57 12.18 15.53
CA PRO A 363 23.44 11.38 14.68
C PRO A 363 24.84 11.11 15.25
N GLY A 364 25.19 11.74 16.37
CA GLY A 364 26.48 11.52 17.04
C GLY A 364 27.66 11.92 16.18
N ASN A 365 28.56 10.97 15.91
CA ASN A 365 29.79 11.22 15.15
C ASN A 365 29.62 11.08 13.63
N ILE A 366 28.40 11.12 13.11
CA ILE A 366 28.17 11.11 11.66
C ILE A 366 28.52 12.51 11.12
N PRO A 367 29.48 12.62 10.17
CA PRO A 367 29.77 13.89 9.53
C PRO A 367 28.52 14.49 8.89
N SER A 368 28.29 15.79 9.09
CA SER A 368 27.07 16.48 8.61
C SER A 368 26.91 16.40 7.09
N GLU A 369 28.00 16.35 6.35
CA GLU A 369 28.01 16.20 4.89
C GLU A 369 27.54 14.83 4.40
N ARG A 370 27.54 13.84 5.29
CA ARG A 370 27.01 12.51 5.00
C ARG A 370 25.54 12.34 5.36
N LEU A 371 25.03 13.17 6.27
CA LEU A 371 23.63 13.07 6.71
C LEU A 371 22.72 13.67 5.64
N LEU A 372 21.80 12.86 5.09
CA LEU A 372 20.76 13.30 4.16
C LEU A 372 19.46 13.69 4.87
N GLY A 373 19.14 13.02 5.96
CA GLY A 373 17.94 13.33 6.74
C GLY A 373 17.46 12.18 7.63
N PHE A 374 16.30 12.44 8.23
CA PHE A 374 15.58 11.51 9.10
C PHE A 374 14.15 11.34 8.62
N ASP A 375 13.59 10.16 8.87
CA ASP A 375 12.17 9.87 8.69
C ASP A 375 11.70 8.88 9.76
N ASN A 376 10.54 9.11 10.33
CA ASN A 376 9.99 8.23 11.37
C ASN A 376 8.71 7.48 10.95
N GLY A 377 8.31 7.60 9.69
CA GLY A 377 7.13 6.96 9.14
C GLY A 377 5.79 7.61 9.52
N ASN A 378 5.79 8.60 10.41
CA ASN A 378 4.58 9.30 10.84
C ASN A 378 4.41 10.63 10.11
N GLN A 379 3.57 10.64 9.10
CA GLN A 379 3.29 11.85 8.31
C GLN A 379 2.59 12.97 9.10
N TYR A 380 1.97 12.66 10.24
CA TYR A 380 1.33 13.66 11.12
C TYR A 380 2.33 14.32 12.07
N ASP A 381 3.55 13.79 12.17
CA ASP A 381 4.60 14.38 12.98
C ASP A 381 5.49 15.31 12.15
N PRO A 382 5.27 16.65 12.20
CA PRO A 382 6.09 17.59 11.45
C PRO A 382 7.55 17.60 11.89
N GLN A 383 7.85 17.06 13.05
CA GLN A 383 9.21 16.95 13.56
C GLN A 383 9.87 15.60 13.25
N GLY A 384 9.10 14.62 12.80
CA GLY A 384 9.58 13.31 12.38
C GLY A 384 10.36 13.36 11.07
N LEU A 385 9.96 14.24 10.15
CA LEU A 385 10.59 14.44 8.85
C LEU A 385 11.63 15.56 8.94
N LYS A 386 12.90 15.22 8.89
CA LYS A 386 14.02 16.18 9.01
C LYS A 386 15.04 15.96 7.89
N TYR A 387 15.54 17.06 7.37
CA TYR A 387 16.63 17.08 6.39
C TYR A 387 17.99 17.14 7.05
N ALA A 388 19.05 17.08 6.24
CA ALA A 388 20.45 17.05 6.70
C ALA A 388 20.87 18.19 7.63
N SER A 389 20.18 19.32 7.59
CA SER A 389 20.43 20.44 8.49
C SER A 389 19.87 20.23 9.91
N ALA A 390 19.12 19.18 10.16
CA ALA A 390 18.57 18.90 11.47
C ALA A 390 19.62 18.27 12.39
N GLU A 391 19.69 18.73 13.63
CA GLU A 391 20.60 18.20 14.64
C GLU A 391 20.11 16.86 15.22
N ARG A 392 18.82 16.57 15.11
CA ARG A 392 18.18 15.40 15.70
C ARG A 392 16.89 15.03 14.97
N GLY A 393 16.54 13.76 15.01
CA GLY A 393 15.26 13.22 14.59
C GLY A 393 14.47 12.64 15.77
N ARG A 394 13.14 12.60 15.68
CA ARG A 394 12.25 11.97 16.67
C ARG A 394 11.72 10.64 16.16
N CYS A 395 11.74 9.61 17.02
CA CYS A 395 11.13 8.33 16.71
C CYS A 395 9.60 8.41 16.69
N SER A 396 8.98 7.54 15.91
CA SER A 396 7.56 7.21 16.01
C SER A 396 7.42 5.69 16.15
N GLY A 397 6.56 5.24 17.05
CA GLY A 397 6.45 3.80 17.31
C GLY A 397 7.77 3.12 17.71
N GLY A 398 8.69 3.89 18.30
CA GLY A 398 10.03 3.43 18.64
C GLY A 398 10.93 3.14 17.45
N ARG A 399 10.63 3.68 16.27
CA ARG A 399 11.39 3.49 15.01
C ARG A 399 11.79 4.81 14.39
N MET A 400 12.88 4.78 13.63
CA MET A 400 13.32 5.89 12.79
C MET A 400 14.24 5.36 11.69
N VAL A 401 14.26 6.04 10.56
CA VAL A 401 15.23 5.86 9.48
C VAL A 401 16.17 7.04 9.44
N VAL A 402 17.45 6.76 9.22
CA VAL A 402 18.48 7.74 8.91
C VAL A 402 18.98 7.48 7.50
N TYR A 403 19.00 8.51 6.67
CA TYR A 403 19.54 8.45 5.32
C TYR A 403 20.92 9.09 5.28
N LEU A 404 21.88 8.35 4.74
CA LEU A 404 23.28 8.77 4.65
C LEU A 404 23.79 8.67 3.22
N LYS A 405 24.70 9.56 2.85
CA LYS A 405 25.52 9.38 1.64
C LYS A 405 26.52 8.23 1.88
N PRO A 406 26.77 7.36 0.90
CA PRO A 406 27.90 6.44 0.93
C PRO A 406 29.22 7.18 1.16
N ASP A 407 30.24 6.49 1.65
CA ASP A 407 31.60 7.03 1.61
C ASP A 407 31.97 7.24 0.14
N SER A 408 32.50 8.41 -0.19
CA SER A 408 33.16 8.57 -1.50
C SER A 408 34.23 7.48 -1.58
N ALA A 409 34.12 6.61 -2.61
CA ALA A 409 35.14 5.61 -2.85
C ALA A 409 36.50 6.28 -2.84
N ALA A 410 37.35 5.89 -1.88
CA ALA A 410 38.71 6.37 -1.80
C ALA A 410 39.56 5.82 -2.94
#